data_6af7746446de36e568ad9be203c97397
#
_entry.id   6af7746446de36e568ad9be203c97397
#
_cell.length_a   1.000
_cell.length_b   1.000
_cell.length_c   1.000
_cell.angle_alpha   90.00
_cell.angle_beta   90.00
_cell.angle_gamma   90.00
#
_symmetry.space_group_name_H-M   'P 1'
#
loop_
_entity.id
_entity.type
_entity.pdbx_description
1 polymer ?
#
loop_
_entity_poly.entity_id
_entity_poly.type
_entity_poly.pdbx_seq_one_letter_code
_entity_poly.pdbx_strand_id
1 'polypeptide(L)'
;FSILMKFLFMETRYDGKVKLPKKVIEKLPKIVGLFLTVQFIDSLETIKSDIEKTGRTVKLMKGKHTKYLGQIYGCNLEKFPGVDEFLYVGDGHFHPKALVLGNDQEVHIWNPIKEEYSVVTKKLMEQEIRKQKASYSAFLMKKKIGVLISTKNGQSYLPYALKIKEKYPDKEFYFIAFDTIDFNAL
;
A
#
# COMPACT_ATOMS: atom_id res chain seq x y z
N PHE A 1 25.98 -3.77 29.30
CA PHE A 1 25.78 -2.43 28.73
C PHE A 1 24.68 -2.56 27.66
N SER A 2 23.45 -2.14 27.99
CA SER A 2 22.37 -2.05 27.02
C SER A 2 22.53 -0.72 26.27
N ILE A 3 22.99 -0.78 25.03
CA ILE A 3 22.97 0.39 24.14
C ILE A 3 21.52 0.60 23.72
N LEU A 4 20.85 1.57 24.35
CA LEU A 4 19.50 1.98 23.96
C LEU A 4 19.62 2.81 22.67
N MET A 5 19.48 2.14 21.52
CA MET A 5 19.51 2.82 20.23
C MET A 5 18.18 3.56 20.02
N LYS A 6 18.25 4.88 19.87
CA LYS A 6 17.08 5.72 19.56
C LYS A 6 16.96 5.86 18.04
N PHE A 7 15.76 5.57 17.50
CA PHE A 7 15.44 5.79 16.09
C PHE A 7 14.63 7.06 15.94
N LEU A 8 15.02 7.89 14.99
CA LEU A 8 14.24 9.05 14.56
C LEU A 8 13.82 8.82 13.10
N PHE A 9 12.52 8.77 12.87
CA PHE A 9 11.96 8.73 11.52
C PHE A 9 11.62 10.15 11.06
N MET A 10 12.31 10.62 10.03
CA MET A 10 12.03 11.90 9.40
C MET A 10 11.19 11.70 8.17
N GLU A 11 10.09 12.41 8.07
CA GLU A 11 9.23 12.39 6.87
C GLU A 11 9.86 13.23 5.78
N THR A 12 10.12 12.62 4.65
CA THR A 12 10.58 13.34 3.45
C THR A 12 9.39 13.95 2.74
N ARG A 13 9.31 15.28 2.75
CA ARG A 13 8.27 16.05 2.05
C ARG A 13 8.80 16.57 0.72
N TYR A 14 7.90 16.68 -0.25
CA TYR A 14 8.18 17.33 -1.52
C TYR A 14 8.00 18.83 -1.36
N ASP A 15 9.04 19.59 -1.63
CA ASP A 15 9.06 21.05 -1.45
C ASP A 15 8.42 21.82 -2.64
N GLY A 16 7.90 21.10 -3.62
CA GLY A 16 7.21 21.67 -4.78
C GLY A 16 5.68 21.69 -4.65
N LYS A 17 5.03 22.45 -5.53
CA LYS A 17 3.57 22.43 -5.66
C LYS A 17 3.15 21.32 -6.61
N VAL A 18 2.39 20.34 -6.12
CA VAL A 18 1.78 19.31 -6.96
C VAL A 18 0.51 19.88 -7.57
N LYS A 19 0.46 19.91 -8.91
CA LYS A 19 -0.72 20.25 -9.69
C LYS A 19 -1.26 19.03 -10.38
N LEU A 20 -2.57 18.85 -10.34
CA LEU A 20 -3.24 17.81 -11.10
C LEU A 20 -3.69 18.42 -12.45
N PRO A 21 -3.18 17.91 -13.60
CA PRO A 21 -3.57 18.42 -14.89
C PRO A 21 -5.07 18.24 -15.16
N LYS A 22 -5.72 19.21 -15.83
CA LYS A 22 -7.14 19.12 -16.19
C LYS A 22 -7.48 17.82 -16.92
N LYS A 23 -6.64 17.41 -17.87
CA LYS A 23 -6.79 16.15 -18.62
C LYS A 23 -6.83 14.89 -17.73
N VAL A 24 -6.25 14.94 -16.52
CA VAL A 24 -6.32 13.86 -15.54
C VAL A 24 -7.62 13.95 -14.76
N ILE A 25 -8.00 15.16 -14.32
CA ILE A 25 -9.25 15.38 -13.58
C ILE A 25 -10.46 14.94 -14.44
N GLU A 26 -10.46 15.25 -15.74
CA GLU A 26 -11.55 14.90 -16.68
C GLU A 26 -11.79 13.39 -16.78
N LYS A 27 -10.77 12.57 -16.51
CA LYS A 27 -10.87 11.10 -16.53
C LYS A 27 -11.39 10.51 -15.23
N LEU A 28 -11.47 11.30 -14.15
CA LEU A 28 -11.92 10.82 -12.85
C LEU A 28 -13.44 10.66 -12.82
N PRO A 29 -13.97 9.68 -12.08
CA PRO A 29 -15.40 9.48 -11.90
C PRO A 29 -16.04 10.57 -11.02
N LYS A 30 -17.32 10.39 -10.70
CA LYS A 30 -18.08 11.37 -9.90
C LYS A 30 -17.64 11.37 -8.43
N ILE A 31 -17.39 10.21 -7.86
CA ILE A 31 -16.97 10.06 -6.45
C ILE A 31 -15.59 9.44 -6.42
N VAL A 32 -14.59 10.21 -6.04
CA VAL A 32 -13.17 9.85 -6.07
C VAL A 32 -12.63 9.62 -4.66
N GLY A 33 -12.03 8.46 -4.41
CA GLY A 33 -11.22 8.22 -3.23
C GLY A 33 -9.81 8.75 -3.45
N LEU A 34 -9.39 9.80 -2.74
CA LEU A 34 -8.08 10.41 -2.93
C LEU A 34 -7.06 9.89 -1.91
N PHE A 35 -5.95 9.39 -2.44
CA PHE A 35 -4.80 8.94 -1.65
C PHE A 35 -3.47 9.49 -2.17
N LEU A 36 -2.56 9.79 -1.24
CA LEU A 36 -1.22 10.28 -1.53
C LEU A 36 -0.17 9.51 -0.70
N THR A 37 1.07 9.51 -1.19
CA THR A 37 2.21 9.19 -0.31
C THR A 37 2.47 10.35 0.64
N VAL A 38 3.14 10.07 1.76
CA VAL A 38 3.53 11.11 2.73
C VAL A 38 4.33 12.24 2.09
N GLN A 39 5.10 11.91 1.06
CA GLN A 39 5.90 12.87 0.30
C GLN A 39 5.08 14.04 -0.28
N PHE A 40 3.86 13.77 -0.73
CA PHE A 40 3.00 14.76 -1.38
C PHE A 40 1.80 15.20 -0.54
N ILE A 41 1.73 14.78 0.72
CA ILE A 41 0.54 14.98 1.56
C ILE A 41 0.18 16.45 1.78
N ASP A 42 1.15 17.36 1.74
CA ASP A 42 0.94 18.78 1.88
C ASP A 42 0.15 19.40 0.71
N SER A 43 0.07 18.69 -0.41
CA SER A 43 -0.73 19.07 -1.57
C SER A 43 -2.16 18.52 -1.57
N LEU A 44 -2.55 17.75 -0.54
CA LEU A 44 -3.83 17.05 -0.47
C LEU A 44 -5.02 17.99 -0.66
N GLU A 45 -5.09 19.08 0.12
CA GLU A 45 -6.23 20.01 0.09
C GLU A 45 -6.30 20.77 -1.24
N THR A 46 -5.16 21.10 -1.83
CA THR A 46 -5.11 21.75 -3.16
C THR A 46 -5.67 20.83 -4.23
N ILE A 47 -5.20 19.56 -4.27
CA ILE A 47 -5.65 18.57 -5.24
C ILE A 47 -7.15 18.28 -5.06
N LYS A 48 -7.60 18.10 -3.81
CA LYS A 48 -9.01 17.91 -3.49
C LYS A 48 -9.86 19.07 -4.01
N SER A 49 -9.48 20.31 -3.68
CA SER A 49 -10.20 21.52 -4.14
C SER A 49 -10.26 21.61 -5.66
N ASP A 50 -9.17 21.29 -6.37
CA ASP A 50 -9.15 21.35 -7.83
C ASP A 50 -10.05 20.30 -8.49
N ILE A 51 -10.20 19.13 -7.89
CA ILE A 51 -11.15 18.11 -8.33
C ILE A 51 -12.58 18.55 -8.05
N GLU A 52 -12.87 19.05 -6.83
CA GLU A 52 -14.22 19.44 -6.41
C GLU A 52 -14.77 20.64 -7.20
N LYS A 53 -13.92 21.58 -7.63
CA LYS A 53 -14.30 22.66 -8.55
C LYS A 53 -14.89 22.20 -9.87
N THR A 54 -14.65 20.95 -10.26
CA THR A 54 -15.22 20.36 -11.48
C THR A 54 -16.56 19.65 -11.25
N GLY A 55 -17.16 19.78 -10.06
CA GLY A 55 -18.45 19.15 -9.70
C GLY A 55 -18.32 17.68 -9.25
N ARG A 56 -17.10 17.20 -9.01
CA ARG A 56 -16.83 15.86 -8.45
C ARG A 56 -16.81 15.91 -6.92
N THR A 57 -17.02 14.77 -6.30
CA THR A 57 -16.91 14.61 -4.85
C THR A 57 -15.63 13.86 -4.50
N VAL A 58 -14.82 14.41 -3.61
CA VAL A 58 -13.61 13.75 -3.12
C VAL A 58 -13.84 13.20 -1.72
N LYS A 59 -13.59 11.89 -1.53
CA LYS A 59 -13.59 11.25 -0.23
C LYS A 59 -12.15 11.01 0.22
N LEU A 60 -11.84 11.53 1.40
CA LEU A 60 -10.60 11.27 2.11
C LEU A 60 -10.83 10.16 3.14
N MET A 61 -10.00 9.16 3.11
CA MET A 61 -10.07 8.03 4.03
C MET A 61 -8.70 7.82 4.68
N LYS A 62 -8.66 7.16 5.80
CA LYS A 62 -7.43 6.91 6.56
C LYS A 62 -7.13 5.42 6.61
N GLY A 63 -5.98 5.03 6.10
CA GLY A 63 -5.47 3.67 6.25
C GLY A 63 -5.06 3.37 7.70
N LYS A 64 -5.10 2.10 8.11
CA LYS A 64 -4.92 1.61 9.50
C LYS A 64 -3.53 1.97 9.91
N HIS A 65 -2.61 2.24 9.72
CA HIS A 65 -1.27 2.58 10.24
C HIS A 65 -0.74 3.89 9.68
N THR A 66 -1.59 4.62 8.93
CA THR A 66 -1.19 5.90 8.37
C THR A 66 -1.34 7.03 9.38
N LYS A 67 -0.48 8.02 9.28
CA LYS A 67 -0.51 9.19 10.16
C LYS A 67 -1.57 10.21 9.71
N TYR A 68 -1.69 10.40 8.40
CA TYR A 68 -2.52 11.45 7.80
C TYR A 68 -3.76 10.87 7.12
N LEU A 69 -4.83 11.66 7.09
CA LEU A 69 -5.99 11.42 6.25
C LEU A 69 -5.56 11.51 4.78
N GLY A 70 -6.04 10.60 3.94
CA GLY A 70 -5.62 10.53 2.54
C GLY A 70 -4.23 9.92 2.31
N GLN A 71 -3.52 9.48 3.35
CA GLN A 71 -2.26 8.78 3.20
C GLN A 71 -2.48 7.28 3.00
N ILE A 72 -1.68 6.65 2.14
CA ILE A 72 -1.70 5.19 1.90
C ILE A 72 -0.30 4.59 1.94
N TYR A 73 -0.22 3.35 2.44
CA TYR A 73 0.95 2.49 2.33
C TYR A 73 0.66 1.30 1.41
N GLY A 74 1.70 0.76 0.77
CA GLY A 74 1.57 -0.39 -0.12
C GLY A 74 1.20 -1.70 0.58
N CYS A 75 1.19 -1.74 1.90
CA CYS A 75 0.71 -2.86 2.72
C CYS A 75 -0.74 -2.68 3.21
N ASN A 76 -1.40 -1.57 2.91
CA ASN A 76 -2.78 -1.32 3.27
C ASN A 76 -3.72 -2.05 2.29
N LEU A 77 -4.30 -3.17 2.72
CA LEU A 77 -5.27 -3.96 1.97
C LEU A 77 -6.71 -3.78 2.48
N GLU A 78 -6.95 -2.66 3.15
CA GLU A 78 -8.27 -2.34 3.69
C GLU A 78 -9.26 -1.99 2.57
N LYS A 79 -10.53 -2.23 2.87
CA LYS A 79 -11.63 -1.78 2.02
C LYS A 79 -11.97 -0.32 2.31
N PHE A 80 -12.09 0.44 1.25
CA PHE A 80 -12.48 1.85 1.29
C PHE A 80 -13.79 2.05 0.52
N PRO A 81 -14.95 1.90 1.19
CA PRO A 81 -16.26 1.89 0.52
C PRO A 81 -16.74 3.29 0.13
N GLY A 82 -17.71 3.31 -0.77
CA GLY A 82 -18.48 4.52 -1.10
C GLY A 82 -17.77 5.46 -2.06
N VAL A 83 -16.85 4.96 -2.85
CA VAL A 83 -16.21 5.66 -3.98
C VAL A 83 -16.42 4.88 -5.26
N ASP A 84 -16.43 5.57 -6.38
CA ASP A 84 -16.52 4.93 -7.70
C ASP A 84 -15.15 4.35 -8.09
N GLU A 85 -14.09 5.14 -7.95
CA GLU A 85 -12.71 4.78 -8.22
C GLU A 85 -11.75 5.57 -7.32
N PHE A 86 -10.46 5.24 -7.38
CA PHE A 86 -9.42 5.89 -6.60
C PHE A 86 -8.52 6.75 -7.47
N LEU A 87 -8.08 7.88 -6.92
CA LEU A 87 -6.92 8.62 -7.41
C LEU A 87 -5.78 8.47 -6.40
N TYR A 88 -4.67 7.97 -6.87
CA TYR A 88 -3.42 7.95 -6.13
C TYR A 88 -2.44 8.97 -6.71
N VAL A 89 -1.87 9.80 -5.85
CA VAL A 89 -0.83 10.76 -6.21
C VAL A 89 0.47 10.38 -5.52
N GLY A 90 1.44 9.98 -6.32
CA GLY A 90 2.71 9.49 -5.82
C GLY A 90 3.56 8.82 -6.88
N ASP A 91 4.74 8.35 -6.47
CA ASP A 91 5.64 7.59 -7.34
C ASP A 91 5.37 6.08 -7.25
N GLY A 92 5.62 5.39 -8.36
CA GLY A 92 5.58 3.94 -8.46
C GLY A 92 4.19 3.30 -8.38
N HIS A 93 4.16 1.97 -8.54
CA HIS A 93 2.94 1.17 -8.59
C HIS A 93 2.66 0.35 -7.33
N PHE A 94 3.55 0.38 -6.33
CA PHE A 94 3.43 -0.46 -5.14
C PHE A 94 2.20 -0.10 -4.28
N HIS A 95 2.01 1.18 -4.00
CA HIS A 95 0.87 1.66 -3.21
C HIS A 95 -0.47 1.52 -3.96
N PRO A 96 -0.58 1.89 -5.26
CA PRO A 96 -1.82 1.69 -6.02
C PRO A 96 -2.25 0.22 -6.12
N LYS A 97 -1.30 -0.71 -6.22
CA LYS A 97 -1.61 -2.14 -6.24
C LYS A 97 -2.31 -2.60 -4.96
N ALA A 98 -1.94 -2.07 -3.79
CA ALA A 98 -2.62 -2.37 -2.54
C ALA A 98 -4.08 -1.92 -2.55
N LEU A 99 -4.39 -0.76 -3.13
CA LEU A 99 -5.78 -0.29 -3.30
C LEU A 99 -6.59 -1.24 -4.17
N VAL A 100 -6.06 -1.66 -5.33
CA VAL A 100 -6.74 -2.62 -6.23
C VAL A 100 -6.93 -3.98 -5.56
N LEU A 101 -5.94 -4.47 -4.80
CA LEU A 101 -6.03 -5.77 -4.13
C LEU A 101 -7.03 -5.77 -2.96
N GLY A 102 -7.14 -4.66 -2.25
CA GLY A 102 -8.09 -4.49 -1.14
C GLY A 102 -9.51 -4.13 -1.58
N ASN A 103 -9.67 -3.64 -2.82
CA ASN A 103 -10.93 -3.10 -3.35
C ASN A 103 -11.19 -3.64 -4.75
N ASP A 104 -12.38 -3.37 -5.28
CA ASP A 104 -12.76 -3.81 -6.63
C ASP A 104 -12.62 -2.70 -7.68
N GLN A 105 -12.41 -1.47 -7.23
CA GLN A 105 -12.34 -0.26 -8.05
C GLN A 105 -10.99 -0.11 -8.73
N GLU A 106 -10.99 0.60 -9.85
CA GLU A 106 -9.78 1.02 -10.54
C GLU A 106 -9.05 2.12 -9.79
N VAL A 107 -7.74 2.21 -10.02
CA VAL A 107 -6.87 3.22 -9.40
C VAL A 107 -6.20 4.04 -10.49
N HIS A 108 -6.60 5.29 -10.61
CA HIS A 108 -5.90 6.29 -11.38
C HIS A 108 -4.63 6.70 -10.64
N ILE A 109 -3.54 6.79 -11.35
CA ILE A 109 -2.22 7.16 -10.80
C ILE A 109 -1.76 8.44 -11.45
N TRP A 110 -1.41 9.42 -10.65
CA TRP A 110 -0.69 10.59 -11.08
C TRP A 110 0.69 10.64 -10.40
N ASN A 111 1.75 10.55 -11.20
CA ASN A 111 3.12 10.75 -10.73
C ASN A 111 3.51 12.22 -10.99
N PRO A 112 3.58 13.06 -9.96
CA PRO A 112 3.85 14.49 -10.15
C PRO A 112 5.31 14.80 -10.51
N ILE A 113 6.24 13.88 -10.27
CA ILE A 113 7.67 14.09 -10.60
C ILE A 113 7.90 13.82 -12.08
N LYS A 114 7.30 12.74 -12.60
CA LYS A 114 7.44 12.34 -14.01
C LYS A 114 6.36 12.96 -14.91
N GLU A 115 5.36 13.58 -14.30
CA GLU A 115 4.15 14.08 -14.98
C GLU A 115 3.45 12.99 -15.81
N GLU A 116 3.45 11.75 -15.28
CA GLU A 116 2.87 10.58 -15.92
C GLU A 116 1.52 10.21 -15.29
N TYR A 117 0.58 9.84 -16.15
CA TYR A 117 -0.70 9.29 -15.78
C TYR A 117 -0.82 7.85 -16.24
N SER A 118 -1.29 6.98 -15.34
CA SER A 118 -1.62 5.58 -15.65
C SER A 118 -2.82 5.11 -14.85
N VAL A 119 -3.32 3.92 -15.17
CA VAL A 119 -4.43 3.29 -14.44
C VAL A 119 -4.03 1.85 -14.11
N VAL A 120 -4.30 1.43 -12.87
CA VAL A 120 -4.20 0.03 -12.47
C VAL A 120 -5.60 -0.52 -12.25
N THR A 121 -5.88 -1.61 -12.96
CA THR A 121 -7.17 -2.30 -12.90
C THR A 121 -7.01 -3.68 -12.28
N LYS A 122 -8.09 -4.27 -11.81
CA LYS A 122 -8.11 -5.65 -11.30
C LYS A 122 -7.64 -6.65 -12.36
N LYS A 123 -7.99 -6.42 -13.63
CA LYS A 123 -7.57 -7.26 -14.77
C LYS A 123 -6.05 -7.28 -14.91
N LEU A 124 -5.39 -6.13 -14.78
CA LEU A 124 -3.91 -6.04 -14.81
C LEU A 124 -3.27 -6.78 -13.61
N MET A 125 -4.01 -6.90 -12.51
CA MET A 125 -3.56 -7.59 -11.30
C MET A 125 -3.92 -9.09 -11.25
N GLU A 126 -4.65 -9.62 -12.24
CA GLU A 126 -5.13 -11.01 -12.22
C GLU A 126 -4.01 -12.04 -12.00
N GLN A 127 -2.86 -11.87 -12.65
CA GLN A 127 -1.74 -12.80 -12.49
C GLN A 127 -1.20 -12.80 -11.05
N GLU A 128 -1.08 -11.62 -10.44
CA GLU A 128 -0.61 -11.47 -9.05
C GLU A 128 -1.63 -12.06 -8.07
N ILE A 129 -2.93 -11.82 -8.32
CA ILE A 129 -4.02 -12.41 -7.54
C ILE A 129 -4.02 -13.94 -7.65
N ARG A 130 -3.82 -14.49 -8.85
CA ARG A 130 -3.71 -15.95 -9.05
C ARG A 130 -2.51 -16.54 -8.33
N LYS A 131 -1.34 -15.87 -8.38
CA LYS A 131 -0.15 -16.29 -7.63
C LYS A 131 -0.39 -16.30 -6.13
N GLN A 132 -1.02 -15.26 -5.59
CA GLN A 132 -1.34 -15.20 -4.16
C GLN A 132 -2.29 -16.33 -3.73
N LYS A 133 -3.34 -16.60 -4.53
CA LYS A 133 -4.27 -17.71 -4.27
C LYS A 133 -3.56 -19.06 -4.32
N ALA A 134 -2.71 -19.27 -5.33
CA ALA A 134 -1.94 -20.50 -5.45
C ALA A 134 -0.97 -20.70 -4.27
N SER A 135 -0.27 -19.64 -3.85
CA SER A 135 0.61 -19.65 -2.69
C SER A 135 -0.14 -19.96 -1.40
N TYR A 136 -1.32 -19.37 -1.22
CA TYR A 136 -2.17 -19.67 -0.05
C TYR A 136 -2.65 -21.11 -0.07
N SER A 137 -3.08 -21.65 -1.21
CA SER A 137 -3.46 -23.06 -1.36
C SER A 137 -2.29 -23.98 -1.05
N ALA A 138 -1.09 -23.66 -1.56
CA ALA A 138 0.12 -24.41 -1.25
C ALA A 138 0.44 -24.41 0.26
N PHE A 139 0.31 -23.25 0.91
CA PHE A 139 0.45 -23.13 2.37
C PHE A 139 -0.54 -24.04 3.11
N LEU A 140 -1.80 -24.06 2.69
CA LEU A 140 -2.82 -24.91 3.34
C LEU A 140 -2.51 -26.40 3.21
N MET A 141 -1.96 -26.83 2.08
CA MET A 141 -1.62 -28.23 1.80
C MET A 141 -0.34 -28.72 2.48
N LYS A 142 0.59 -27.82 2.79
CA LYS A 142 1.88 -28.18 3.41
C LYS A 142 1.77 -28.28 4.92
N LYS A 143 2.40 -29.33 5.49
CA LYS A 143 2.51 -29.51 6.95
C LYS A 143 3.70 -28.77 7.54
N LYS A 144 4.82 -28.73 6.83
CA LYS A 144 6.06 -28.05 7.27
C LYS A 144 6.19 -26.70 6.62
N ILE A 145 6.29 -25.66 7.42
CA ILE A 145 6.32 -24.26 6.98
C ILE A 145 7.57 -23.56 7.53
N GLY A 146 8.42 -23.07 6.65
CA GLY A 146 9.50 -22.14 7.01
C GLY A 146 8.97 -20.71 7.07
N VAL A 147 9.25 -20.02 8.16
CA VAL A 147 8.89 -18.60 8.34
C VAL A 147 10.17 -17.77 8.42
N LEU A 148 10.40 -16.94 7.42
CA LEU A 148 11.54 -16.02 7.37
C LEU A 148 11.22 -14.75 8.14
N ILE A 149 12.06 -14.37 9.09
CA ILE A 149 11.86 -13.20 9.95
C ILE A 149 13.06 -12.26 9.80
N SER A 150 12.78 -11.03 9.41
CA SER A 150 13.80 -9.99 9.42
C SER A 150 14.14 -9.57 10.86
N THR A 151 15.43 -9.45 11.16
CA THR A 151 15.91 -8.89 12.44
C THR A 151 16.08 -7.39 12.38
N LYS A 152 15.90 -6.76 11.21
CA LYS A 152 16.03 -5.32 11.05
C LYS A 152 14.97 -4.57 11.84
N ASN A 153 15.38 -3.48 12.47
CA ASN A 153 14.49 -2.62 13.24
C ASN A 153 13.36 -2.06 12.36
N GLY A 154 12.13 -2.13 12.88
CA GLY A 154 10.92 -1.73 12.16
C GLY A 154 10.44 -2.75 11.11
N GLN A 155 11.18 -3.83 10.86
CA GLN A 155 10.81 -4.90 9.93
C GLN A 155 10.61 -6.27 10.60
N SER A 156 10.81 -6.35 11.90
CA SER A 156 10.63 -7.58 12.65
C SER A 156 9.16 -7.80 13.00
N TYR A 157 8.58 -8.86 12.43
CA TYR A 157 7.20 -9.27 12.68
C TYR A 157 7.10 -10.55 13.51
N LEU A 158 8.13 -10.86 14.32
CA LEU A 158 8.19 -12.08 15.15
C LEU A 158 6.93 -12.29 16.01
N PRO A 159 6.39 -11.29 16.73
CA PRO A 159 5.18 -11.50 17.53
C PRO A 159 3.97 -11.93 16.71
N TYR A 160 3.84 -11.42 15.48
CA TYR A 160 2.77 -11.81 14.55
C TYR A 160 3.02 -13.19 13.96
N ALA A 161 4.27 -13.52 13.62
CA ALA A 161 4.65 -14.81 13.11
C ALA A 161 4.37 -15.95 14.13
N LEU A 162 4.62 -15.71 15.40
CA LEU A 162 4.31 -16.67 16.46
C LEU A 162 2.81 -16.96 16.58
N LYS A 163 1.94 -15.96 16.37
CA LYS A 163 0.47 -16.15 16.37
C LYS A 163 -0.02 -17.05 15.23
N ILE A 164 0.74 -17.18 14.13
CA ILE A 164 0.38 -18.08 13.02
C ILE A 164 0.37 -19.52 13.51
N LYS A 165 1.31 -19.91 14.38
CA LYS A 165 1.37 -21.25 14.97
C LYS A 165 0.11 -21.59 15.77
N GLU A 166 -0.43 -20.64 16.50
CA GLU A 166 -1.67 -20.82 17.27
C GLU A 166 -2.89 -21.02 16.35
N LYS A 167 -2.90 -20.31 15.21
CA LYS A 167 -3.99 -20.38 14.23
C LYS A 167 -4.01 -21.69 13.41
N TYR A 168 -2.85 -22.32 13.23
CA TYR A 168 -2.70 -23.54 12.43
C TYR A 168 -1.95 -24.59 13.23
N PRO A 169 -2.58 -25.19 14.25
CA PRO A 169 -1.93 -26.13 15.18
C PRO A 169 -1.55 -27.47 14.54
N ASP A 170 -2.12 -27.78 13.38
CA ASP A 170 -1.83 -28.96 12.57
C ASP A 170 -0.55 -28.87 11.74
N LYS A 171 0.12 -27.70 11.75
CA LYS A 171 1.33 -27.43 10.99
C LYS A 171 2.58 -27.30 11.88
N GLU A 172 3.71 -27.73 11.32
CA GLU A 172 5.03 -27.55 11.92
C GLU A 172 5.66 -26.27 11.37
N PHE A 173 5.98 -25.33 12.26
CA PHE A 173 6.58 -24.05 11.88
C PHE A 173 8.05 -24.00 12.29
N TYR A 174 8.91 -23.63 11.34
CA TYR A 174 10.34 -23.40 11.51
C TYR A 174 10.60 -21.90 11.34
N PHE A 175 10.95 -21.21 12.41
CA PHE A 175 11.22 -19.77 12.39
C PHE A 175 12.71 -19.55 12.17
N ILE A 176 13.06 -18.84 11.10
CA ILE A 176 14.44 -18.59 10.69
C ILE A 176 14.66 -17.08 10.63
N ALA A 177 15.59 -16.58 11.44
CA ALA A 177 15.89 -15.16 11.54
C ALA A 177 17.04 -14.76 10.62
N PHE A 178 16.87 -13.68 9.86
CA PHE A 178 17.88 -13.10 8.99
C PHE A 178 17.98 -11.60 9.20
N ASP A 179 19.20 -11.08 9.11
CA ASP A 179 19.38 -9.65 8.97
C ASP A 179 19.00 -9.18 7.55
N THR A 180 19.49 -9.88 6.54
CA THR A 180 19.11 -9.66 5.15
C THR A 180 18.68 -10.98 4.52
N ILE A 181 17.47 -10.99 3.92
CA ILE A 181 16.95 -12.18 3.24
C ILE A 181 17.39 -12.11 1.78
N ASP A 182 18.28 -13.04 1.41
CA ASP A 182 18.65 -13.27 0.02
C ASP A 182 17.95 -14.56 -0.46
N PHE A 183 16.97 -14.40 -1.34
CA PHE A 183 16.22 -15.52 -1.89
C PHE A 183 17.03 -16.40 -2.83
N ASN A 184 18.20 -15.95 -3.32
CA ASN A 184 19.09 -16.77 -4.15
C ASN A 184 19.97 -17.70 -3.29
N ALA A 185 20.05 -17.43 -1.99
CA ALA A 185 20.81 -18.24 -1.03
C ALA A 185 19.94 -19.26 -0.26
N LEU A 186 18.63 -19.33 -0.56
CA LEU A 186 17.64 -20.23 0.01
C LEU A 186 17.30 -21.36 -0.96
#